data_c5d813189e8b8a1f85e60d3a16fcbbdd
#
_entry.id   c5d813189e8b8a1f85e60d3a16fcbbdd
#
_cell.length_a   1.000
_cell.length_b   1.000
_cell.length_c   1.000
_cell.angle_alpha   90.00
_cell.angle_beta   90.00
_cell.angle_gamma   90.00
#
_symmetry.space_group_name_H-M   'P 1'
#
loop_
_entity.id
_entity.type
_entity.pdbx_description
1 polymer ?
#
loop_
_entity_poly.entity_id
_entity_poly.type
_entity_poly.pdbx_seq_one_letter_code
_entity_poly.pdbx_strand_id
1 'polypeptide(L)'
;SLCMTVFCFAQKSELRFNKDGKFKIVQFTDVHFKYKNPASDIALERINQVLDEEQPDFVIFTGDVVYSAPADKGMLQVLEQVSKRKLPFVVTFGNHDNEQGMTREQLYDIIRQVPGNLMPDRGSVLSPDYVLTVKASSDAKKDAAVLYCMDSHSYSPLKDVKGYAWLTFDQVNWYRQQSAAYTAQNGGKPLPALAFFHIPVPEYNEAASDENAILRGTRMEEACAPKLNTGMFAAMKESGDVMGIFVGHDHDNDY
;
A
#
# COMPACT_ATOMS: atom_id res chain seq x y z
N SER A 1 -2.43 -45.09 -17.47
CA SER A 1 -1.52 -44.19 -16.78
C SER A 1 -2.27 -42.92 -16.47
N LEU A 2 -2.68 -42.74 -15.21
CA LEU A 2 -3.40 -41.57 -14.73
C LEU A 2 -2.35 -40.51 -14.35
N CYS A 3 -2.22 -39.46 -15.16
CA CYS A 3 -1.35 -38.32 -14.84
C CYS A 3 -2.04 -37.46 -13.79
N MET A 4 -1.66 -37.62 -12.53
CA MET A 4 -2.09 -36.74 -11.43
C MET A 4 -1.35 -35.42 -11.59
N THR A 5 -2.04 -34.39 -12.09
CA THR A 5 -1.55 -33.01 -12.06
C THR A 5 -1.61 -32.52 -10.62
N VAL A 6 -0.49 -32.53 -9.94
CA VAL A 6 -0.35 -31.90 -8.61
C VAL A 6 -0.40 -30.39 -8.81
N PHE A 7 -1.56 -29.78 -8.53
CA PHE A 7 -1.64 -28.34 -8.35
C PHE A 7 -0.87 -27.98 -7.07
N CYS A 8 0.37 -27.57 -7.22
CA CYS A 8 1.12 -26.96 -6.14
C CYS A 8 0.55 -25.55 -5.92
N PHE A 9 -0.39 -25.39 -5.02
CA PHE A 9 -0.76 -24.08 -4.51
C PHE A 9 0.47 -23.52 -3.81
N ALA A 10 1.10 -22.53 -4.39
CA ALA A 10 2.16 -21.80 -3.70
C ALA A 10 1.56 -21.26 -2.40
N GLN A 11 2.06 -21.75 -1.28
CA GLN A 11 1.67 -21.26 0.05
C GLN A 11 2.01 -19.77 0.08
N LYS A 12 1.03 -18.89 0.33
CA LYS A 12 1.27 -17.46 0.48
C LYS A 12 2.33 -17.27 1.55
N SER A 13 3.36 -16.48 1.23
CA SER A 13 4.42 -16.16 2.18
C SER A 13 3.82 -15.50 3.42
N GLU A 14 4.10 -16.04 4.58
CA GLU A 14 3.69 -15.48 5.86
C GLU A 14 4.68 -14.38 6.26
N LEU A 15 4.18 -13.17 6.53
CA LEU A 15 5.00 -12.08 7.04
C LEU A 15 5.32 -12.33 8.52
N ARG A 16 6.59 -12.20 8.90
CA ARG A 16 7.04 -12.48 10.26
C ARG A 16 8.25 -11.63 10.65
N PHE A 17 8.26 -11.16 11.88
CA PHE A 17 9.46 -10.58 12.47
C PHE A 17 10.59 -11.61 12.48
N ASN A 18 11.81 -11.18 12.17
CA ASN A 18 12.98 -12.02 12.26
C ASN A 18 13.35 -12.30 13.74
N LYS A 19 14.36 -13.14 13.96
CA LYS A 19 14.80 -13.52 15.31
C LYS A 19 15.26 -12.33 16.18
N ASP A 20 15.66 -11.22 15.55
CA ASP A 20 16.11 -10.01 16.22
C ASP A 20 14.94 -9.03 16.46
N GLY A 21 13.70 -9.44 16.19
CA GLY A 21 12.49 -8.64 16.36
C GLY A 21 12.34 -7.52 15.32
N LYS A 22 13.00 -7.66 14.17
CA LYS A 22 12.94 -6.67 13.10
C LYS A 22 12.13 -7.20 11.91
N PHE A 23 11.47 -6.29 11.22
CA PHE A 23 10.77 -6.53 9.95
C PHE A 23 10.94 -5.29 9.07
N LYS A 24 11.63 -5.44 7.95
CA LYS A 24 11.95 -4.33 7.06
C LYS A 24 10.95 -4.25 5.92
N ILE A 25 10.31 -3.09 5.78
CA ILE A 25 9.40 -2.76 4.69
C ILE A 25 10.08 -1.74 3.78
N VAL A 26 10.04 -1.97 2.47
CA VAL A 26 10.36 -0.95 1.47
C VAL A 26 9.06 -0.52 0.80
N GLN A 27 8.82 0.79 0.80
CA GLN A 27 7.74 1.42 0.06
C GLN A 27 8.28 2.02 -1.24
N PHE A 28 7.59 1.74 -2.33
CA PHE A 28 7.71 2.48 -3.58
C PHE A 28 6.39 3.16 -3.88
N THR A 29 6.46 4.39 -4.37
CA THR A 29 5.29 5.16 -4.78
C THR A 29 5.60 5.97 -6.02
N ASP A 30 4.60 6.36 -6.77
CA ASP A 30 4.71 7.31 -7.88
C ASP A 30 5.80 6.95 -8.89
N VAL A 31 5.89 5.66 -9.21
CA VAL A 31 6.87 5.14 -10.20
C VAL A 31 6.59 5.68 -11.58
N HIS A 32 5.31 5.93 -11.92
CA HIS A 32 4.85 6.49 -13.19
C HIS A 32 5.48 5.82 -14.41
N PHE A 33 5.63 4.50 -14.33
CA PHE A 33 6.34 3.74 -15.36
C PHE A 33 5.63 3.80 -16.70
N LYS A 34 6.37 4.14 -17.74
CA LYS A 34 5.90 4.17 -19.12
C LYS A 34 6.48 2.99 -19.90
N TYR A 35 5.62 2.05 -20.27
CA TYR A 35 6.04 0.83 -20.97
C TYR A 35 6.72 1.16 -22.30
N LYS A 36 7.86 0.51 -22.58
CA LYS A 36 8.71 0.75 -23.75
C LYS A 36 9.22 2.19 -23.91
N ASN A 37 9.27 2.96 -22.83
CA ASN A 37 9.92 4.26 -22.83
C ASN A 37 11.29 4.16 -22.14
N PRO A 38 12.41 4.30 -22.85
CA PRO A 38 13.75 4.17 -22.26
C PRO A 38 14.01 5.16 -21.11
N ALA A 39 13.34 6.33 -21.10
CA ALA A 39 13.47 7.28 -19.99
C ALA A 39 12.89 6.75 -18.69
N SER A 40 11.97 5.77 -18.74
CA SER A 40 11.42 5.13 -17.54
C SER A 40 12.25 3.95 -17.03
N ASP A 41 13.24 3.47 -17.80
CA ASP A 41 14.06 2.33 -17.39
C ASP A 41 14.88 2.67 -16.12
N ILE A 42 15.22 3.94 -15.91
CA ILE A 42 15.87 4.42 -14.71
C ILE A 42 15.07 4.10 -13.42
N ALA A 43 13.73 4.09 -13.50
CA ALA A 43 12.90 3.72 -12.36
C ALA A 43 13.11 2.25 -11.99
N LEU A 44 13.20 1.35 -12.98
CA LEU A 44 13.48 -0.07 -12.74
C LEU A 44 14.88 -0.27 -12.15
N GLU A 45 15.87 0.49 -12.63
CA GLU A 45 17.23 0.45 -12.08
C GLU A 45 17.25 0.87 -10.63
N ARG A 46 16.55 1.96 -10.27
CA ARG A 46 16.45 2.45 -8.90
C ARG A 46 15.71 1.47 -7.98
N ILE A 47 14.60 0.90 -8.45
CA ILE A 47 13.90 -0.16 -7.71
C ILE A 47 14.85 -1.32 -7.43
N ASN A 48 15.59 -1.79 -8.45
CA ASN A 48 16.55 -2.88 -8.26
C ASN A 48 17.67 -2.51 -7.28
N GLN A 49 18.23 -1.31 -7.40
CA GLN A 49 19.27 -0.82 -6.49
C GLN A 49 18.77 -0.82 -5.03
N VAL A 50 17.61 -0.23 -4.77
CA VAL A 50 17.03 -0.18 -3.41
C VAL A 50 16.77 -1.59 -2.87
N LEU A 51 16.20 -2.48 -3.70
CA LEU A 51 15.93 -3.86 -3.27
C LEU A 51 17.22 -4.64 -2.94
N ASP A 52 18.29 -4.41 -3.69
CA ASP A 52 19.58 -5.06 -3.47
C ASP A 52 20.32 -4.50 -2.25
N GLU A 53 20.22 -3.19 -2.00
CA GLU A 53 20.85 -2.53 -0.85
C GLU A 53 20.07 -2.79 0.45
N GLU A 54 18.74 -2.64 0.42
CA GLU A 54 17.91 -2.72 1.62
C GLU A 54 17.54 -4.16 2.01
N GLN A 55 17.47 -5.09 1.06
CA GLN A 55 17.09 -6.48 1.30
C GLN A 55 15.83 -6.59 2.20
N PRO A 56 14.68 -6.03 1.77
CA PRO A 56 13.50 -5.97 2.61
C PRO A 56 12.85 -7.34 2.85
N ASP A 57 12.09 -7.44 3.94
CA ASP A 57 11.23 -8.58 4.21
C ASP A 57 9.90 -8.48 3.44
N PHE A 58 9.50 -7.27 3.07
CA PHE A 58 8.24 -6.97 2.40
C PHE A 58 8.32 -5.68 1.57
N VAL A 59 7.61 -5.67 0.45
CA VAL A 59 7.53 -4.49 -0.44
C VAL A 59 6.07 -4.05 -0.59
N ILE A 60 5.84 -2.75 -0.52
CA ILE A 60 4.54 -2.16 -0.82
C ILE A 60 4.67 -1.06 -1.87
N PHE A 61 3.81 -1.11 -2.88
CA PHE A 61 3.62 0.00 -3.82
C PHE A 61 2.38 0.78 -3.39
N THR A 62 2.54 2.06 -3.12
CA THR A 62 1.44 2.92 -2.66
C THR A 62 0.87 3.78 -3.78
N GLY A 63 0.74 3.21 -4.97
CA GLY A 63 0.00 3.79 -6.08
C GLY A 63 0.85 4.51 -7.11
N ASP A 64 0.18 4.90 -8.19
CA ASP A 64 0.72 5.55 -9.37
C ASP A 64 1.94 4.82 -9.95
N VAL A 65 1.78 3.48 -10.05
CA VAL A 65 2.84 2.58 -10.53
C VAL A 65 3.04 2.75 -12.02
N VAL A 66 1.95 2.95 -12.79
CA VAL A 66 1.99 3.04 -14.26
C VAL A 66 1.40 4.34 -14.80
N TYR A 67 1.99 4.83 -15.89
CA TYR A 67 1.55 6.09 -16.54
C TYR A 67 1.56 5.99 -18.07
N SER A 68 1.31 4.82 -18.64
CA SER A 68 1.13 4.63 -20.08
C SER A 68 0.36 3.36 -20.39
N ALA A 69 -0.34 3.36 -21.53
CA ALA A 69 -0.87 2.14 -22.12
C ALA A 69 0.25 1.35 -22.85
N PRO A 70 0.19 0.03 -22.83
CA PRO A 70 -0.76 -0.83 -22.13
C PRO A 70 -0.40 -0.99 -20.64
N ALA A 71 -1.35 -0.68 -19.76
CA ALA A 71 -1.12 -0.63 -18.31
C ALA A 71 -0.68 -1.96 -17.71
N ASP A 72 -1.24 -3.08 -18.19
CA ASP A 72 -0.86 -4.44 -17.75
C ASP A 72 0.64 -4.72 -17.97
N LYS A 73 1.16 -4.33 -19.12
CA LYS A 73 2.57 -4.57 -19.44
C LYS A 73 3.51 -3.74 -18.57
N GLY A 74 3.16 -2.47 -18.35
CA GLY A 74 3.91 -1.60 -17.46
C GLY A 74 3.89 -2.10 -16.02
N MET A 75 2.72 -2.43 -15.50
CA MET A 75 2.53 -2.96 -14.15
C MET A 75 3.35 -4.24 -13.94
N LEU A 76 3.20 -5.22 -14.83
CA LEU A 76 3.94 -6.48 -14.73
C LEU A 76 5.45 -6.27 -14.80
N GLN A 77 5.94 -5.34 -15.62
CA GLN A 77 7.38 -5.07 -15.75
C GLN A 77 7.96 -4.47 -14.46
N VAL A 78 7.22 -3.59 -13.79
CA VAL A 78 7.61 -3.05 -12.47
C VAL A 78 7.59 -4.15 -11.41
N LEU A 79 6.50 -4.90 -11.32
CA LEU A 79 6.34 -5.93 -10.29
C LEU A 79 7.28 -7.13 -10.46
N GLU A 80 7.73 -7.39 -11.69
CA GLU A 80 8.75 -8.42 -11.96
C GLU A 80 10.05 -8.15 -11.18
N GLN A 81 10.40 -6.88 -10.92
CA GLN A 81 11.61 -6.54 -10.17
C GLN A 81 11.58 -7.11 -8.75
N VAL A 82 10.39 -7.17 -8.14
CA VAL A 82 10.17 -7.73 -6.80
C VAL A 82 9.94 -9.24 -6.87
N SER A 83 9.10 -9.67 -7.79
CA SER A 83 8.70 -11.08 -7.96
C SER A 83 9.88 -12.01 -8.27
N LYS A 84 10.81 -11.60 -9.14
CA LYS A 84 12.04 -12.38 -9.46
C LYS A 84 12.94 -12.64 -8.25
N ARG A 85 12.84 -11.77 -7.22
CA ARG A 85 13.53 -11.94 -5.92
C ARG A 85 12.76 -12.78 -4.93
N LYS A 86 11.53 -13.22 -5.29
CA LYS A 86 10.60 -13.96 -4.42
C LYS A 86 10.22 -13.17 -3.16
N LEU A 87 10.32 -11.86 -3.21
CA LEU A 87 9.90 -10.99 -2.11
C LEU A 87 8.36 -10.93 -2.05
N PRO A 88 7.76 -11.02 -0.87
CA PRO A 88 6.33 -10.77 -0.71
C PRO A 88 6.04 -9.28 -0.95
N PHE A 89 4.93 -9.01 -1.64
CA PHE A 89 4.54 -7.63 -1.92
C PHE A 89 3.03 -7.45 -2.06
N VAL A 90 2.61 -6.19 -2.00
CA VAL A 90 1.25 -5.74 -2.33
C VAL A 90 1.29 -4.40 -3.06
N VAL A 91 0.14 -4.03 -3.62
CA VAL A 91 -0.09 -2.74 -4.29
C VAL A 91 -1.40 -2.13 -3.75
N THR A 92 -1.37 -0.86 -3.38
CA THR A 92 -2.55 0.00 -3.35
C THR A 92 -2.54 0.89 -4.60
N PHE A 93 -3.72 1.28 -5.10
CA PHE A 93 -3.77 2.08 -6.32
C PHE A 93 -3.67 3.57 -6.05
N GLY A 94 -3.03 4.28 -6.97
CA GLY A 94 -3.07 5.74 -7.07
C GLY A 94 -4.15 6.22 -8.04
N ASN A 95 -4.21 7.52 -8.25
CA ASN A 95 -5.23 8.11 -9.12
C ASN A 95 -4.95 7.89 -10.62
N HIS A 96 -3.70 7.65 -11.02
CA HIS A 96 -3.33 7.48 -12.41
C HIS A 96 -3.33 6.01 -12.89
N ASP A 97 -3.28 5.02 -12.01
CA ASP A 97 -3.15 3.62 -12.43
C ASP A 97 -4.26 3.14 -13.36
N ASN A 98 -5.49 3.61 -13.17
CA ASN A 98 -6.64 3.24 -14.00
C ASN A 98 -6.94 4.18 -15.18
N GLU A 99 -6.09 5.16 -15.45
CA GLU A 99 -6.22 6.07 -16.59
C GLU A 99 -5.66 5.49 -17.89
N GLN A 100 -4.93 4.38 -17.82
CA GLN A 100 -4.15 3.83 -18.93
C GLN A 100 -4.85 2.69 -19.67
N GLY A 101 -6.19 2.77 -19.76
CA GLY A 101 -7.02 1.85 -20.54
C GLY A 101 -7.40 0.55 -19.84
N MET A 102 -7.12 0.44 -18.54
CA MET A 102 -7.56 -0.67 -17.70
C MET A 102 -8.25 -0.17 -16.45
N THR A 103 -9.26 -0.91 -15.99
CA THR A 103 -9.93 -0.60 -14.73
C THR A 103 -9.11 -1.09 -13.54
N ARG A 104 -9.42 -0.60 -12.32
CA ARG A 104 -8.78 -1.05 -11.08
C ARG A 104 -8.98 -2.55 -10.87
N GLU A 105 -10.17 -3.08 -11.16
CA GLU A 105 -10.46 -4.51 -11.06
C GLU A 105 -9.57 -5.34 -11.98
N GLN A 106 -9.43 -4.91 -13.23
CA GLN A 106 -8.59 -5.62 -14.21
C GLN A 106 -7.13 -5.63 -13.76
N LEU A 107 -6.62 -4.49 -13.30
CA LEU A 107 -5.26 -4.41 -12.77
C LEU A 107 -5.09 -5.25 -11.50
N TYR A 108 -6.07 -5.19 -10.58
CA TYR A 108 -6.05 -5.99 -9.36
C TYR A 108 -5.97 -7.48 -9.66
N ASP A 109 -6.78 -7.96 -10.58
CA ASP A 109 -6.82 -9.38 -10.98
C ASP A 109 -5.51 -9.82 -11.64
N ILE A 110 -4.86 -8.95 -12.43
CA ILE A 110 -3.54 -9.20 -13.03
C ILE A 110 -2.45 -9.25 -11.95
N ILE A 111 -2.41 -8.26 -11.05
CA ILE A 111 -1.42 -8.18 -9.98
C ILE A 111 -1.48 -9.43 -9.10
N ARG A 112 -2.68 -9.91 -8.81
CA ARG A 112 -2.87 -11.13 -7.99
C ARG A 112 -2.27 -12.39 -8.59
N GLN A 113 -2.02 -12.44 -9.89
CA GLN A 113 -1.37 -13.58 -10.55
C GLN A 113 0.17 -13.52 -10.45
N VAL A 114 0.73 -12.39 -10.03
CA VAL A 114 2.19 -12.23 -9.92
C VAL A 114 2.70 -13.01 -8.69
N PRO A 115 3.70 -13.89 -8.84
CA PRO A 115 4.26 -14.64 -7.72
C PRO A 115 4.81 -13.70 -6.63
N GLY A 116 4.53 -14.01 -5.36
CA GLY A 116 4.90 -13.18 -4.22
C GLY A 116 3.83 -12.18 -3.80
N ASN A 117 2.77 -11.99 -4.60
CA ASN A 117 1.67 -11.12 -4.26
C ASN A 117 0.86 -11.64 -3.07
N LEU A 118 0.56 -10.76 -2.09
CA LEU A 118 -0.21 -11.09 -0.90
C LEU A 118 -1.63 -10.48 -0.89
N MET A 119 -2.00 -9.70 -1.90
CA MET A 119 -3.34 -9.11 -1.97
C MET A 119 -4.42 -10.20 -1.89
N PRO A 120 -5.49 -10.01 -1.11
CA PRO A 120 -6.56 -10.99 -0.96
C PRO A 120 -7.39 -11.14 -2.24
N ASP A 121 -8.33 -12.09 -2.23
CA ASP A 121 -9.38 -12.13 -3.25
C ASP A 121 -10.30 -10.93 -3.05
N ARG A 122 -10.54 -10.16 -4.11
CA ARG A 122 -11.43 -9.00 -4.03
C ARG A 122 -12.92 -9.36 -4.04
N GLY A 123 -13.27 -10.60 -4.41
CA GLY A 123 -14.66 -10.97 -4.61
C GLY A 123 -15.34 -10.07 -5.64
N SER A 124 -16.42 -9.40 -5.24
CA SER A 124 -17.18 -8.45 -6.08
C SER A 124 -16.77 -6.99 -5.87
N VAL A 125 -15.81 -6.70 -4.99
CA VAL A 125 -15.35 -5.34 -4.71
C VAL A 125 -14.38 -4.89 -5.79
N LEU A 126 -14.45 -3.62 -6.19
CA LEU A 126 -13.62 -3.05 -7.27
C LEU A 126 -12.13 -3.02 -6.88
N SER A 127 -11.85 -2.45 -5.73
CA SER A 127 -10.50 -2.40 -5.12
C SER A 127 -10.69 -2.45 -3.61
N PRO A 128 -10.50 -3.61 -2.99
CA PRO A 128 -10.78 -3.76 -1.57
C PRO A 128 -9.70 -3.11 -0.71
N ASP A 129 -10.15 -2.57 0.42
CA ASP A 129 -9.27 -2.36 1.55
C ASP A 129 -8.97 -3.72 2.20
N TYR A 130 -7.77 -3.91 2.66
CA TYR A 130 -7.38 -5.18 3.27
C TYR A 130 -6.34 -5.01 4.37
N VAL A 131 -6.23 -6.04 5.17
CA VAL A 131 -5.26 -6.12 6.28
C VAL A 131 -4.27 -7.24 6.00
N LEU A 132 -3.01 -6.97 6.28
CA LEU A 132 -1.99 -7.99 6.44
C LEU A 132 -1.52 -7.99 7.89
N THR A 133 -1.09 -9.15 8.39
CA THR A 133 -0.50 -9.25 9.72
C THR A 133 0.94 -9.70 9.63
N VAL A 134 1.78 -9.18 10.51
CA VAL A 134 3.15 -9.63 10.70
C VAL A 134 3.19 -10.46 11.98
N LYS A 135 3.58 -11.72 11.86
CA LYS A 135 3.64 -12.65 12.97
C LYS A 135 4.83 -12.39 13.90
N ALA A 136 4.68 -12.77 15.15
CA ALA A 136 5.77 -12.70 16.12
C ALA A 136 6.93 -13.64 15.71
N SER A 137 8.16 -13.22 16.00
CA SER A 137 9.35 -14.04 15.73
C SER A 137 9.34 -15.38 16.47
N SER A 138 8.80 -15.40 17.68
CA SER A 138 8.77 -16.58 18.57
C SER A 138 7.53 -17.46 18.39
N ASP A 139 6.45 -16.95 17.77
CA ASP A 139 5.20 -17.68 17.61
C ASP A 139 4.51 -17.34 16.28
N ALA A 140 4.49 -18.31 15.38
CA ALA A 140 3.85 -18.18 14.06
C ALA A 140 2.33 -17.96 14.10
N LYS A 141 1.68 -18.30 15.20
CA LYS A 141 0.23 -18.14 15.35
C LYS A 141 -0.15 -16.78 15.91
N LYS A 142 0.80 -16.04 16.49
CA LYS A 142 0.56 -14.78 17.15
C LYS A 142 0.81 -13.61 16.19
N ASP A 143 -0.22 -12.81 15.93
CA ASP A 143 -0.06 -11.52 15.28
C ASP A 143 0.69 -10.55 16.21
N ALA A 144 1.66 -9.82 15.65
CA ALA A 144 2.50 -8.89 16.39
C ALA A 144 2.46 -7.48 15.83
N ALA A 145 2.06 -7.32 14.56
CA ALA A 145 1.77 -6.02 13.95
C ALA A 145 0.72 -6.15 12.85
N VAL A 146 0.10 -5.05 12.51
CA VAL A 146 -0.97 -4.94 11.50
C VAL A 146 -0.59 -3.94 10.43
N LEU A 147 -0.84 -4.27 9.17
CA LEU A 147 -0.66 -3.38 8.02
C LEU A 147 -2.02 -3.15 7.36
N TYR A 148 -2.54 -1.93 7.46
CA TYR A 148 -3.78 -1.51 6.79
C TYR A 148 -3.43 -1.00 5.39
N CYS A 149 -3.93 -1.63 4.36
CA CYS A 149 -3.74 -1.24 2.97
C CYS A 149 -5.10 -0.77 2.43
N MET A 150 -5.19 0.51 2.07
CA MET A 150 -6.46 1.12 1.68
C MET A 150 -6.39 1.76 0.29
N ASP A 151 -7.50 1.74 -0.42
CA ASP A 151 -7.65 2.46 -1.68
C ASP A 151 -8.15 3.88 -1.41
N SER A 152 -7.31 4.88 -1.63
CA SER A 152 -7.69 6.29 -1.50
C SER A 152 -8.46 6.84 -2.70
N HIS A 153 -8.85 5.99 -3.64
CA HIS A 153 -9.59 6.32 -4.86
C HIS A 153 -8.78 7.21 -5.83
N SER A 154 -9.48 8.02 -6.66
CA SER A 154 -8.87 8.90 -7.65
C SER A 154 -9.34 10.34 -7.45
N TYR A 155 -10.35 10.75 -8.24
CA TYR A 155 -10.91 12.11 -8.20
C TYR A 155 -12.25 12.14 -7.50
N SER A 156 -12.62 13.30 -6.97
CA SER A 156 -13.91 13.49 -6.30
C SER A 156 -15.08 13.06 -7.19
N PRO A 157 -15.99 12.21 -6.71
CA PRO A 157 -17.21 11.84 -7.43
C PRO A 157 -18.28 12.93 -7.34
N LEU A 158 -18.11 13.95 -6.49
CA LEU A 158 -19.06 15.03 -6.28
C LEU A 158 -18.78 16.19 -7.21
N LYS A 159 -19.78 16.62 -7.98
CA LYS A 159 -19.62 17.67 -9.01
C LYS A 159 -19.24 19.04 -8.45
N ASP A 160 -19.66 19.34 -7.24
CA ASP A 160 -19.42 20.58 -6.50
C ASP A 160 -18.14 20.56 -5.63
N VAL A 161 -17.52 19.41 -5.47
CA VAL A 161 -16.25 19.26 -4.78
C VAL A 161 -15.16 18.91 -5.80
N LYS A 162 -14.25 19.85 -6.04
CA LYS A 162 -13.14 19.68 -6.98
C LYS A 162 -11.92 19.04 -6.31
N GLY A 163 -11.12 18.34 -7.09
CA GLY A 163 -9.88 17.72 -6.66
C GLY A 163 -10.04 16.22 -6.45
N TYR A 164 -9.33 15.72 -5.47
CA TYR A 164 -9.22 14.28 -5.23
C TYR A 164 -10.35 13.71 -4.38
N ALA A 165 -10.58 12.42 -4.52
CA ALA A 165 -11.43 11.65 -3.62
C ALA A 165 -10.75 11.48 -2.25
N TRP A 166 -11.47 10.93 -1.31
CA TRP A 166 -11.06 10.78 0.09
C TRP A 166 -11.34 9.35 0.57
N LEU A 167 -10.72 8.95 1.65
CA LEU A 167 -11.09 7.74 2.37
C LEU A 167 -12.52 7.93 2.90
N THR A 168 -13.43 7.06 2.50
CA THR A 168 -14.88 7.21 2.76
C THR A 168 -15.25 6.90 4.21
N PHE A 169 -16.46 7.29 4.63
CA PHE A 169 -16.99 6.88 5.94
C PHE A 169 -17.07 5.36 6.09
N ASP A 170 -17.35 4.63 5.01
CA ASP A 170 -17.37 3.17 5.03
C ASP A 170 -15.97 2.61 5.30
N GLN A 171 -14.93 3.20 4.72
CA GLN A 171 -13.53 2.84 4.99
C GLN A 171 -13.11 3.19 6.43
N VAL A 172 -13.54 4.35 6.95
CA VAL A 172 -13.31 4.70 8.35
C VAL A 172 -13.97 3.68 9.29
N ASN A 173 -15.23 3.31 9.00
CA ASN A 173 -15.94 2.30 9.77
C ASN A 173 -15.27 0.92 9.67
N TRP A 174 -14.87 0.50 8.45
CA TRP A 174 -14.11 -0.73 8.22
C TRP A 174 -12.82 -0.74 9.04
N TYR A 175 -12.02 0.33 8.98
CA TYR A 175 -10.78 0.44 9.75
C TYR A 175 -11.06 0.27 11.27
N ARG A 176 -12.03 0.99 11.81
CA ARG A 176 -12.40 0.90 13.24
C ARG A 176 -12.79 -0.52 13.65
N GLN A 177 -13.55 -1.22 12.80
CA GLN A 177 -13.92 -2.62 13.04
C GLN A 177 -12.70 -3.54 13.05
N GLN A 178 -11.78 -3.38 12.10
CA GLN A 178 -10.55 -4.17 12.05
C GLN A 178 -9.67 -3.90 13.28
N SER A 179 -9.43 -2.65 13.60
CA SER A 179 -8.64 -2.25 14.78
C SER A 179 -9.22 -2.81 16.08
N ALA A 180 -10.53 -2.68 16.27
CA ALA A 180 -11.21 -3.24 17.44
C ALA A 180 -11.09 -4.78 17.51
N ALA A 181 -11.21 -5.48 16.37
CA ALA A 181 -11.07 -6.93 16.32
C ALA A 181 -9.67 -7.39 16.70
N TYR A 182 -8.62 -6.78 16.14
CA TYR A 182 -7.23 -7.10 16.50
C TYR A 182 -6.90 -6.73 17.96
N THR A 183 -7.42 -5.62 18.44
CA THR A 183 -7.30 -5.23 19.84
C THR A 183 -7.93 -6.27 20.79
N ALA A 184 -9.14 -6.74 20.46
CA ALA A 184 -9.81 -7.78 21.24
C ALA A 184 -9.03 -9.11 21.21
N GLN A 185 -8.54 -9.53 20.04
CA GLN A 185 -7.71 -10.73 19.88
C GLN A 185 -6.39 -10.65 20.66
N ASN A 186 -5.87 -9.45 20.86
CA ASN A 186 -4.64 -9.18 21.63
C ASN A 186 -4.93 -8.88 23.13
N GLY A 187 -6.03 -9.37 23.66
CA GLY A 187 -6.38 -9.19 25.07
C GLY A 187 -6.72 -7.76 25.48
N GLY A 188 -7.32 -7.00 24.60
CA GLY A 188 -7.75 -5.62 24.82
C GLY A 188 -6.64 -4.56 24.66
N LYS A 189 -5.49 -4.95 24.14
CA LYS A 189 -4.37 -4.03 23.85
C LYS A 189 -4.24 -3.83 22.35
N PRO A 190 -4.21 -2.59 21.84
CA PRO A 190 -3.95 -2.35 20.44
C PRO A 190 -2.64 -3.02 19.96
N LEU A 191 -2.67 -3.64 18.79
CA LEU A 191 -1.45 -4.09 18.12
C LEU A 191 -0.83 -2.90 17.37
N PRO A 192 0.51 -2.74 17.39
CA PRO A 192 1.14 -1.71 16.59
C PRO A 192 0.81 -1.91 15.11
N ALA A 193 0.42 -0.85 14.46
CA ALA A 193 -0.03 -0.89 13.07
C ALA A 193 0.58 0.23 12.23
N LEU A 194 0.66 -0.02 10.91
CA LEU A 194 0.98 0.97 9.90
C LEU A 194 -0.17 1.03 8.88
N ALA A 195 -0.43 2.21 8.34
CA ALA A 195 -1.44 2.43 7.31
C ALA A 195 -0.79 2.89 6.00
N PHE A 196 -1.24 2.34 4.88
CA PHE A 196 -0.71 2.59 3.55
C PHE A 196 -1.84 2.90 2.58
N PHE A 197 -1.75 4.03 1.90
CA PHE A 197 -2.64 4.44 0.83
C PHE A 197 -1.94 5.51 -0.02
N HIS A 198 -2.54 5.97 -1.12
CA HIS A 198 -1.86 6.85 -2.06
C HIS A 198 -2.07 8.34 -1.73
N ILE A 199 -3.31 8.82 -1.76
CA ILE A 199 -3.61 10.25 -1.59
C ILE A 199 -3.59 10.60 -0.09
N PRO A 200 -2.77 11.58 0.33
CA PRO A 200 -2.60 11.90 1.75
C PRO A 200 -3.89 12.41 2.40
N VAL A 201 -4.02 12.24 3.71
CA VAL A 201 -5.08 12.89 4.49
C VAL A 201 -4.74 14.37 4.74
N PRO A 202 -5.73 15.26 4.94
CA PRO A 202 -5.48 16.69 5.13
C PRO A 202 -4.53 17.03 6.28
N GLU A 203 -4.46 16.17 7.29
CA GLU A 203 -3.61 16.34 8.47
C GLU A 203 -2.09 16.31 8.16
N TYR A 204 -1.69 15.85 6.98
CA TYR A 204 -0.30 16.01 6.52
C TYR A 204 0.12 17.47 6.43
N ASN A 205 -0.76 18.36 5.94
CA ASN A 205 -0.48 19.79 5.88
C ASN A 205 -0.45 20.43 7.27
N GLU A 206 -1.31 19.98 8.17
CA GLU A 206 -1.34 20.45 9.55
C GLU A 206 -0.04 20.05 10.27
N ALA A 207 0.35 18.77 10.19
CA ALA A 207 1.58 18.26 10.79
C ALA A 207 2.83 18.95 10.25
N ALA A 208 2.90 19.16 8.93
CA ALA A 208 4.03 19.81 8.28
C ALA A 208 4.13 21.31 8.58
N SER A 209 3.08 21.92 9.12
CA SER A 209 3.02 23.33 9.52
C SER A 209 3.11 23.53 11.03
N ASP A 210 3.09 22.45 11.82
CA ASP A 210 3.25 22.53 13.28
C ASP A 210 4.71 22.75 13.63
N GLU A 211 4.99 23.86 14.33
CA GLU A 211 6.35 24.23 14.79
C GLU A 211 6.96 23.22 15.76
N ASN A 212 6.14 22.38 16.40
CA ASN A 212 6.58 21.35 17.32
C ASN A 212 6.80 19.99 16.61
N ALA A 213 6.41 19.86 15.36
CA ALA A 213 6.67 18.66 14.58
C ALA A 213 8.13 18.61 14.10
N ILE A 214 8.67 17.42 14.01
CA ILE A 214 10.02 17.21 13.47
C ILE A 214 9.86 16.79 12.01
N LEU A 215 10.06 17.73 11.08
CA LEU A 215 10.16 17.42 9.66
C LEU A 215 11.52 16.77 9.39
N ARG A 216 11.49 15.59 8.74
CA ARG A 216 12.69 14.93 8.21
C ARG A 216 12.45 14.65 6.74
N GLY A 217 13.41 15.06 5.91
CA GLY A 217 13.29 15.02 4.46
C GLY A 217 13.00 16.40 3.88
N THR A 218 12.44 16.46 2.69
CA THR A 218 12.24 17.69 1.93
C THR A 218 10.75 17.90 1.66
N ARG A 219 10.23 19.07 2.03
CA ARG A 219 8.90 19.53 1.67
C ARG A 219 9.01 20.70 0.70
N MET A 220 8.61 20.49 -0.54
CA MET A 220 8.67 21.50 -1.59
C MET A 220 7.28 22.10 -1.90
N GLU A 221 6.20 21.38 -1.55
CA GLU A 221 4.83 21.81 -1.80
C GLU A 221 3.89 21.43 -0.66
N GLU A 222 2.69 21.99 -0.67
CA GLU A 222 1.61 21.51 0.20
C GLU A 222 1.11 20.15 -0.29
N ALA A 223 0.80 19.26 0.64
CA ALA A 223 0.23 17.96 0.28
C ALA A 223 -1.13 18.16 -0.42
N CYS A 224 -1.28 17.56 -1.61
CA CYS A 224 -2.49 17.64 -2.44
C CYS A 224 -3.62 16.79 -1.90
N ALA A 225 -3.98 17.00 -0.64
CA ALA A 225 -5.01 16.25 0.06
C ALA A 225 -6.44 16.55 -0.45
N PRO A 226 -7.40 15.65 -0.22
CA PRO A 226 -8.81 15.89 -0.51
C PRO A 226 -9.36 17.10 0.23
N LYS A 227 -10.36 17.75 -0.37
CA LYS A 227 -11.08 18.87 0.29
C LYS A 227 -12.06 18.40 1.37
N LEU A 228 -12.49 17.13 1.29
CA LEU A 228 -13.33 16.53 2.31
C LEU A 228 -12.51 15.61 3.19
N ASN A 229 -12.73 15.75 4.50
CA ASN A 229 -12.11 14.95 5.54
C ASN A 229 -13.20 14.14 6.26
N THR A 230 -13.11 12.83 6.24
CA THR A 230 -14.05 11.91 6.90
C THR A 230 -13.60 11.51 8.30
N GLY A 231 -12.44 11.99 8.75
CA GLY A 231 -11.92 11.71 10.07
C GLY A 231 -11.15 10.41 10.20
N MET A 232 -10.54 9.91 9.13
CA MET A 232 -9.70 8.70 9.19
C MET A 232 -8.55 8.86 10.18
N PHE A 233 -7.85 9.99 10.15
CA PHE A 233 -6.78 10.29 11.09
C PHE A 233 -7.28 10.31 12.54
N ALA A 234 -8.42 10.95 12.78
CA ALA A 234 -9.05 10.97 14.12
C ALA A 234 -9.39 9.55 14.59
N ALA A 235 -9.96 8.72 13.72
CA ALA A 235 -10.24 7.31 14.02
C ALA A 235 -8.99 6.53 14.41
N MET A 236 -7.87 6.72 13.69
CA MET A 236 -6.58 6.10 14.00
C MET A 236 -6.02 6.58 15.34
N LYS A 237 -6.14 7.87 15.65
CA LYS A 237 -5.71 8.44 16.93
C LYS A 237 -6.53 7.90 18.10
N GLU A 238 -7.85 7.79 17.93
CA GLU A 238 -8.73 7.21 18.97
C GLU A 238 -8.47 5.72 19.21
N SER A 239 -8.25 4.94 18.14
CA SER A 239 -7.95 3.51 18.23
C SER A 239 -6.59 3.24 18.85
N GLY A 240 -5.61 4.12 18.63
CA GLY A 240 -4.30 4.08 19.28
C GLY A 240 -3.38 2.94 18.80
N ASP A 241 -3.66 2.33 17.65
CA ASP A 241 -2.88 1.25 17.07
C ASP A 241 -1.93 1.73 15.96
N VAL A 242 -2.35 2.70 15.13
CA VAL A 242 -1.56 3.19 13.99
C VAL A 242 -0.44 4.10 14.46
N MET A 243 0.79 3.67 14.22
CA MET A 243 2.03 4.37 14.57
C MET A 243 2.56 5.25 13.44
N GLY A 244 2.17 4.96 12.20
CA GLY A 244 2.61 5.69 11.02
C GLY A 244 1.65 5.51 9.86
N ILE A 245 1.55 6.56 9.04
CA ILE A 245 0.78 6.60 7.80
C ILE A 245 1.77 6.86 6.68
N PHE A 246 1.70 6.07 5.62
CA PHE A 246 2.61 6.12 4.47
C PHE A 246 1.81 6.34 3.20
N VAL A 247 2.13 7.38 2.48
CA VAL A 247 1.42 7.84 1.28
C VAL A 247 2.36 8.07 0.11
N GLY A 248 1.84 8.51 -1.01
CA GLY A 248 2.55 9.01 -2.18
C GLY A 248 1.92 10.31 -2.67
N HIS A 249 1.72 10.42 -3.99
CA HIS A 249 0.92 11.43 -4.65
C HIS A 249 1.62 12.77 -4.91
N ASP A 250 2.37 13.31 -3.95
CA ASP A 250 3.08 14.59 -4.07
C ASP A 250 4.54 14.32 -4.44
N HIS A 251 4.91 14.62 -5.70
CA HIS A 251 6.18 14.16 -6.28
C HIS A 251 7.39 14.95 -5.80
N ASP A 252 7.18 16.18 -5.31
CA ASP A 252 8.25 17.07 -4.85
C ASP A 252 8.44 17.00 -3.32
N ASN A 253 7.74 16.09 -2.65
CA ASN A 253 7.82 15.86 -1.22
C ASN A 253 8.47 14.50 -0.90
N ASP A 254 9.40 14.47 0.03
CA ASP A 254 10.03 13.26 0.56
C ASP A 254 10.25 13.36 2.10
N TYR A 255 9.18 13.51 2.87
CA TYR A 255 9.21 13.68 4.33
C TYR A 255 8.31 12.71 5.08
#